data_5d19c807ed4beede9250245342e465df
#
_entry.id   5d19c807ed4beede9250245342e465df
#
_cell.length_a   1.000
_cell.length_b   1.000
_cell.length_c   1.000
_cell.angle_alpha   90.00
_cell.angle_beta   90.00
_cell.angle_gamma   90.00
#
_symmetry.space_group_name_H-M   'P 1'
#
loop_
_entity.id
_entity.type
_entity.pdbx_description
1 polymer ?
#
loop_
_entity_poly.entity_id
_entity_poly.type
_entity_poly.pdbx_seq_one_letter_code
_entity_poly.pdbx_strand_id
1 'polypeptide(L)'
;ANKYFKDYLMAIEAVGRDTYVSSKSSPAPSVSIKLSALHPRYEVANEDRVLTELCDTLEQLLRRAVELDVAITIDAEEADRLELSLKLFEKLYRTDLVKGWGKFGLVIQAYSKRALPVLVWLNRLAKEQGDLIPLRLVKGAYWDSEIKWSQQAGFTDYPVYTRKEATDVAYLACARYLLSPSVRGNIFPQFASHNAHTVSAIAVMTEHKDFEFQRLHGMGDSLYNHAMEAYQQSVRIYAPVGSHKDLLPYLVRRLLENGANSSFVHRLVDARCPVAELTQHPVDMLLAFDTLNNTKIPLPPAVFPERKNSYGVNIDIESEAHQFEEQVKSFLNNQWTAGPVINGESLAESMIKADQNVEQVTAPYDRRIHVGQVAFANLDHVSAAITGADAAFADWNATSVETKAAALEKLADLMEDNLAELVAICHQEAGKTIHDSVDEVREAVDFCRYYAKQADNLQGFELKGFDGQTRIASRQGRGVFVCISPWNFPLAIFLGQITAALVAGNTVVAKPAEQTSLIAARAVELMNEAGFPAG
;
A
#
# COMPACT_ATOMS: atom_id res chain seq x y z
N ALA A 1 1.30 13.29 -19.08
CA ALA A 1 -0.12 13.41 -19.36
C ALA A 1 -0.38 13.85 -20.82
N ASN A 2 -0.05 15.06 -21.24
CA ASN A 2 -0.40 15.59 -22.57
C ASN A 2 0.09 14.75 -23.78
N LYS A 3 1.26 14.10 -23.68
CA LYS A 3 1.73 13.18 -24.73
C LYS A 3 0.79 11.99 -24.84
N TYR A 4 0.51 11.32 -23.74
CA TYR A 4 -0.34 10.14 -23.71
C TYR A 4 -1.79 10.43 -24.12
N PHE A 5 -2.32 11.60 -23.75
CA PHE A 5 -3.62 12.05 -24.23
C PHE A 5 -3.68 12.09 -25.78
N LYS A 6 -2.66 12.68 -26.42
CA LYS A 6 -2.56 12.73 -27.88
C LYS A 6 -2.39 11.32 -28.49
N ASP A 7 -1.61 10.46 -27.86
CA ASP A 7 -1.39 9.10 -28.32
C ASP A 7 -2.70 8.29 -28.26
N TYR A 8 -3.50 8.43 -27.18
CA TYR A 8 -4.83 7.80 -27.08
C TYR A 8 -5.80 8.36 -28.12
N LEU A 9 -5.81 9.69 -28.31
CA LEU A 9 -6.67 10.31 -29.34
C LEU A 9 -6.34 9.80 -30.74
N MET A 10 -5.05 9.71 -31.09
CA MET A 10 -4.61 9.11 -32.36
C MET A 10 -5.03 7.66 -32.50
N ALA A 11 -4.93 6.86 -31.42
CA ALA A 11 -5.36 5.47 -31.43
C ALA A 11 -6.88 5.35 -31.68
N ILE A 12 -7.69 6.15 -30.99
CA ILE A 12 -9.15 6.22 -31.19
C ILE A 12 -9.48 6.58 -32.63
N GLU A 13 -8.82 7.60 -33.19
CA GLU A 13 -9.03 8.02 -34.58
C GLU A 13 -8.58 6.98 -35.60
N ALA A 14 -7.48 6.27 -35.35
CA ALA A 14 -7.00 5.22 -36.24
C ALA A 14 -8.00 4.05 -36.30
N VAL A 15 -8.49 3.62 -35.12
CA VAL A 15 -9.52 2.58 -35.01
C VAL A 15 -10.84 3.02 -35.66
N GLY A 16 -11.25 4.27 -35.43
CA GLY A 16 -12.51 4.80 -35.96
C GLY A 16 -12.52 5.04 -37.47
N ARG A 17 -11.35 5.15 -38.10
CA ARG A 17 -11.23 5.24 -39.59
C ARG A 17 -11.29 3.87 -40.28
N ASP A 18 -11.16 2.79 -39.51
CA ASP A 18 -11.26 1.44 -40.08
C ASP A 18 -12.71 1.16 -40.46
N THR A 19 -12.91 0.72 -41.70
CA THR A 19 -14.24 0.32 -42.26
C THR A 19 -14.68 -1.07 -41.76
N TYR A 20 -14.21 -1.51 -40.62
CA TYR A 20 -14.47 -2.81 -40.07
C TYR A 20 -15.97 -3.02 -39.79
N VAL A 21 -16.52 -4.11 -40.28
CA VAL A 21 -17.89 -4.52 -40.00
C VAL A 21 -17.92 -5.48 -38.84
N SER A 22 -18.43 -5.04 -37.71
CA SER A 22 -18.60 -5.85 -36.51
C SER A 22 -19.61 -7.00 -36.75
N SER A 23 -19.27 -8.18 -36.25
CA SER A 23 -20.16 -9.33 -36.20
C SER A 23 -20.07 -10.02 -34.83
N LYS A 24 -20.99 -10.97 -34.53
CA LYS A 24 -20.93 -11.75 -33.28
C LYS A 24 -19.63 -12.55 -33.11
N SER A 25 -19.06 -13.03 -34.23
CA SER A 25 -17.81 -13.79 -34.24
C SER A 25 -16.55 -12.92 -34.33
N SER A 26 -16.71 -11.64 -34.66
CA SER A 26 -15.61 -10.70 -34.87
C SER A 26 -16.04 -9.29 -34.39
N PRO A 27 -15.96 -9.01 -33.10
CA PRO A 27 -16.36 -7.71 -32.55
C PRO A 27 -15.39 -6.59 -32.98
N ALA A 28 -15.93 -5.38 -33.15
CA ALA A 28 -15.15 -4.21 -33.56
C ALA A 28 -13.94 -3.95 -32.64
N PRO A 29 -12.83 -3.43 -33.17
CA PRO A 29 -11.68 -3.03 -32.37
C PRO A 29 -12.05 -2.02 -31.28
N SER A 30 -11.25 -1.96 -30.21
CA SER A 30 -11.46 -1.06 -29.07
C SER A 30 -10.12 -0.54 -28.54
N VAL A 31 -10.14 0.53 -27.74
CA VAL A 31 -8.94 1.11 -27.15
C VAL A 31 -8.99 0.95 -25.62
N SER A 32 -7.87 0.51 -25.02
CA SER A 32 -7.71 0.47 -23.57
C SER A 32 -6.87 1.66 -23.10
N ILE A 33 -7.28 2.26 -21.97
CA ILE A 33 -6.71 3.48 -21.40
C ILE A 33 -6.22 3.20 -19.98
N LYS A 34 -4.99 3.65 -19.65
CA LYS A 34 -4.46 3.71 -18.29
C LYS A 34 -4.64 5.09 -17.71
N LEU A 35 -5.27 5.18 -16.54
CA LEU A 35 -5.56 6.45 -15.86
C LEU A 35 -4.29 7.15 -15.40
N SER A 36 -3.31 6.40 -14.87
CA SER A 36 -2.02 6.94 -14.44
C SER A 36 -1.21 7.60 -15.56
N ALA A 37 -1.44 7.23 -16.82
CA ALA A 37 -0.80 7.88 -17.96
C ALA A 37 -1.37 9.28 -18.25
N LEU A 38 -2.61 9.55 -17.83
CA LEU A 38 -3.35 10.78 -18.15
C LEU A 38 -3.28 11.83 -17.04
N HIS A 39 -2.95 11.46 -15.80
CA HIS A 39 -2.86 12.40 -14.69
C HIS A 39 -1.60 12.13 -13.85
N PRO A 40 -0.74 13.16 -13.60
CA PRO A 40 0.53 12.96 -12.89
C PRO A 40 0.35 12.70 -11.39
N ARG A 41 -0.80 13.03 -10.84
CA ARG A 41 -1.15 12.86 -9.42
C ARG A 41 -2.42 12.00 -9.29
N TYR A 42 -2.41 10.83 -9.97
CA TYR A 42 -3.48 9.86 -9.88
C TYR A 42 -3.33 9.04 -8.59
N GLU A 43 -3.75 9.64 -7.49
CA GLU A 43 -3.60 9.17 -6.10
C GLU A 43 -4.85 9.54 -5.30
N VAL A 44 -5.24 8.75 -4.31
CA VAL A 44 -6.41 9.01 -3.44
C VAL A 44 -6.26 10.34 -2.70
N ALA A 45 -5.06 10.68 -2.22
CA ALA A 45 -4.78 11.97 -1.59
C ALA A 45 -5.08 13.21 -2.48
N ASN A 46 -5.29 13.01 -3.79
CA ASN A 46 -5.66 14.05 -4.74
C ASN A 46 -7.04 13.80 -5.38
N GLU A 47 -7.94 13.08 -4.70
CA GLU A 47 -9.23 12.63 -5.24
C GLU A 47 -10.03 13.76 -5.89
N ASP A 48 -10.22 14.89 -5.23
CA ASP A 48 -10.98 16.03 -5.76
C ASP A 48 -10.43 16.54 -7.10
N ARG A 49 -9.10 16.63 -7.22
CA ARG A 49 -8.43 17.01 -8.47
C ARG A 49 -8.55 15.93 -9.54
N VAL A 50 -8.42 14.67 -9.15
CA VAL A 50 -8.58 13.54 -10.07
C VAL A 50 -10.01 13.50 -10.60
N LEU A 51 -11.00 13.61 -9.72
CA LEU A 51 -12.42 13.60 -10.12
C LEU A 51 -12.86 14.83 -10.91
N THR A 52 -12.03 15.88 -11.01
CA THR A 52 -12.25 17.03 -11.89
C THR A 52 -11.35 16.97 -13.11
N GLU A 53 -10.04 17.18 -12.95
CA GLU A 53 -9.06 17.34 -14.04
C GLU A 53 -8.96 16.09 -14.93
N LEU A 54 -8.92 14.89 -14.33
CA LEU A 54 -8.85 13.65 -15.10
C LEU A 54 -10.20 13.30 -15.72
N CYS A 55 -11.33 13.58 -15.05
CA CYS A 55 -12.66 13.45 -15.65
C CYS A 55 -12.77 14.27 -16.93
N ASP A 56 -12.39 15.56 -16.90
CA ASP A 56 -12.43 16.45 -18.07
C ASP A 56 -11.56 15.90 -19.21
N THR A 57 -10.39 15.35 -18.87
CA THR A 57 -9.48 14.74 -19.84
C THR A 57 -10.09 13.50 -20.48
N LEU A 58 -10.69 12.61 -19.67
CA LEU A 58 -11.35 11.40 -20.15
C LEU A 58 -12.62 11.71 -20.95
N GLU A 59 -13.41 12.72 -20.54
CA GLU A 59 -14.61 13.11 -21.26
C GLU A 59 -14.27 13.54 -22.70
N GLN A 60 -13.16 14.23 -22.92
CA GLN A 60 -12.71 14.60 -24.27
C GLN A 60 -12.39 13.36 -25.12
N LEU A 61 -11.70 12.35 -24.54
CA LEU A 61 -11.42 11.08 -25.23
C LEU A 61 -12.71 10.29 -25.51
N LEU A 62 -13.61 10.22 -24.52
CA LEU A 62 -14.90 9.53 -24.65
C LEU A 62 -15.78 10.20 -25.72
N ARG A 63 -15.84 11.55 -25.75
CA ARG A 63 -16.59 12.28 -26.77
C ARG A 63 -16.13 11.90 -28.18
N ARG A 64 -14.80 11.85 -28.37
CA ARG A 64 -14.25 11.42 -29.67
C ARG A 64 -14.52 9.95 -29.96
N ALA A 65 -14.44 9.09 -28.95
CA ALA A 65 -14.73 7.68 -29.09
C ALA A 65 -16.21 7.40 -29.42
N VAL A 66 -17.14 8.12 -28.81
CA VAL A 66 -18.59 8.04 -29.12
C VAL A 66 -18.87 8.50 -30.55
N GLU A 67 -18.28 9.65 -30.97
CA GLU A 67 -18.42 10.15 -32.36
C GLU A 67 -17.96 9.13 -33.42
N LEU A 68 -16.91 8.37 -33.12
CA LEU A 68 -16.32 7.36 -34.02
C LEU A 68 -16.79 5.94 -33.75
N ASP A 69 -17.67 5.77 -32.77
CA ASP A 69 -18.19 4.47 -32.31
C ASP A 69 -17.12 3.46 -31.87
N VAL A 70 -16.01 3.93 -31.26
CA VAL A 70 -14.88 3.14 -30.81
C VAL A 70 -15.00 2.85 -29.31
N ALA A 71 -15.17 1.57 -28.93
CA ALA A 71 -15.28 1.16 -27.54
C ALA A 71 -14.02 1.52 -26.72
N ILE A 72 -14.22 1.97 -25.49
CA ILE A 72 -13.16 2.35 -24.54
C ILE A 72 -13.22 1.44 -23.31
N THR A 73 -12.05 0.96 -22.88
CA THR A 73 -11.90 0.18 -21.66
C THR A 73 -10.86 0.82 -20.75
N ILE A 74 -11.21 1.10 -19.50
CA ILE A 74 -10.26 1.54 -18.46
C ILE A 74 -9.51 0.32 -17.94
N ASP A 75 -8.19 0.28 -18.11
CA ASP A 75 -7.34 -0.79 -17.56
C ASP A 75 -7.23 -0.67 -16.03
N ALA A 76 -7.21 -1.82 -15.34
CA ALA A 76 -6.94 -1.88 -13.90
C ALA A 76 -5.46 -1.64 -13.62
N GLU A 77 -5.20 -1.00 -12.49
CA GLU A 77 -3.86 -0.73 -11.98
C GLU A 77 -3.70 -1.31 -10.57
N GLU A 78 -2.85 -0.75 -9.71
CA GLU A 78 -2.58 -1.24 -8.37
C GLU A 78 -3.84 -1.19 -7.48
N ALA A 79 -3.84 -1.98 -6.39
CA ALA A 79 -5.02 -2.16 -5.52
C ALA A 79 -5.44 -0.89 -4.76
N ASP A 80 -4.49 0.00 -4.47
CA ASP A 80 -4.70 1.32 -3.85
C ASP A 80 -5.53 2.26 -4.73
N ARG A 81 -5.49 2.09 -6.07
CA ARG A 81 -6.22 2.90 -7.04
C ARG A 81 -7.60 2.38 -7.40
N LEU A 82 -7.98 1.21 -6.86
CA LEU A 82 -9.26 0.57 -7.25
C LEU A 82 -10.45 1.48 -6.97
N GLU A 83 -10.60 1.99 -5.75
CA GLU A 83 -11.78 2.80 -5.38
C GLU A 83 -11.84 4.10 -6.17
N LEU A 84 -10.71 4.80 -6.32
CA LEU A 84 -10.62 6.01 -7.12
C LEU A 84 -10.98 5.76 -8.58
N SER A 85 -10.54 4.63 -9.17
CA SER A 85 -10.89 4.24 -10.54
C SER A 85 -12.39 3.95 -10.70
N LEU A 86 -13.02 3.34 -9.68
CA LEU A 86 -14.46 3.06 -9.70
C LEU A 86 -15.29 4.34 -9.56
N LYS A 87 -14.90 5.26 -8.69
CA LYS A 87 -15.54 6.58 -8.56
C LYS A 87 -15.49 7.37 -9.87
N LEU A 88 -14.31 7.38 -10.50
CA LEU A 88 -14.11 8.04 -11.80
C LEU A 88 -14.96 7.38 -12.89
N PHE A 89 -14.96 6.03 -12.96
CA PHE A 89 -15.78 5.27 -13.90
C PHE A 89 -17.26 5.58 -13.70
N GLU A 90 -17.78 5.49 -12.49
CA GLU A 90 -19.19 5.76 -12.19
C GLU A 90 -19.60 7.18 -12.59
N LYS A 91 -18.77 8.18 -12.24
CA LYS A 91 -19.02 9.58 -12.56
C LYS A 91 -19.19 9.78 -14.07
N LEU A 92 -18.30 9.22 -14.88
CA LEU A 92 -18.37 9.30 -16.35
C LEU A 92 -19.48 8.43 -16.94
N TYR A 93 -19.67 7.21 -16.40
CA TYR A 93 -20.70 6.27 -16.87
C TYR A 93 -22.14 6.82 -16.69
N ARG A 94 -22.37 7.66 -15.68
CA ARG A 94 -23.66 8.29 -15.44
C ARG A 94 -23.91 9.54 -16.29
N THR A 95 -22.95 10.00 -17.11
CA THR A 95 -23.14 11.15 -17.99
C THR A 95 -23.99 10.81 -19.20
N ASP A 96 -24.71 11.82 -19.73
CA ASP A 96 -25.48 11.68 -20.96
C ASP A 96 -24.59 11.37 -22.19
N LEU A 97 -23.28 11.64 -22.09
CA LEU A 97 -22.32 11.38 -23.17
C LEU A 97 -22.24 9.91 -23.55
N VAL A 98 -22.23 9.01 -22.57
CA VAL A 98 -22.04 7.56 -22.78
C VAL A 98 -23.30 6.74 -22.54
N LYS A 99 -24.36 7.35 -22.05
CA LYS A 99 -25.62 6.70 -21.73
C LYS A 99 -26.26 6.08 -22.97
N GLY A 100 -26.57 4.78 -22.91
CA GLY A 100 -27.15 4.01 -24.01
C GLY A 100 -26.14 3.63 -25.09
N TRP A 101 -24.86 3.94 -24.92
CA TRP A 101 -23.81 3.58 -25.89
C TRP A 101 -23.32 2.13 -25.71
N GLY A 102 -23.23 1.65 -24.45
CA GLY A 102 -22.88 0.26 -24.13
C GLY A 102 -21.45 -0.15 -24.48
N LYS A 103 -20.54 0.81 -24.69
CA LYS A 103 -19.15 0.57 -25.12
C LYS A 103 -18.09 1.20 -24.22
N PHE A 104 -18.50 1.75 -23.08
CA PHE A 104 -17.60 2.22 -22.04
C PHE A 104 -17.46 1.18 -20.95
N GLY A 105 -16.27 0.62 -20.76
CA GLY A 105 -16.01 -0.50 -19.88
C GLY A 105 -14.74 -0.36 -19.06
N LEU A 106 -14.46 -1.37 -18.24
CA LEU A 106 -13.30 -1.40 -17.34
C LEU A 106 -12.78 -2.82 -17.13
N VAL A 107 -11.65 -2.93 -16.46
CA VAL A 107 -10.97 -4.20 -16.14
C VAL A 107 -11.05 -4.46 -14.63
N ILE A 108 -11.36 -5.70 -14.25
CA ILE A 108 -11.35 -6.18 -12.86
C ILE A 108 -10.34 -7.32 -12.73
N GLN A 109 -9.56 -7.30 -11.65
CA GLN A 109 -8.49 -8.25 -11.36
C GLN A 109 -8.95 -9.26 -10.30
N ALA A 110 -9.08 -10.54 -10.69
CA ALA A 110 -9.61 -11.60 -9.82
C ALA A 110 -8.68 -11.99 -8.65
N TYR A 111 -7.40 -11.61 -8.68
CA TYR A 111 -6.49 -11.83 -7.55
C TYR A 111 -6.84 -10.94 -6.35
N SER A 112 -7.60 -9.86 -6.56
CA SER A 112 -8.08 -8.98 -5.50
C SER A 112 -9.17 -9.65 -4.67
N LYS A 113 -9.04 -9.58 -3.36
CA LYS A 113 -10.08 -10.06 -2.43
C LYS A 113 -11.40 -9.29 -2.59
N ARG A 114 -11.36 -8.10 -3.22
CA ARG A 114 -12.53 -7.24 -3.48
C ARG A 114 -13.18 -7.47 -4.86
N ALA A 115 -12.63 -8.37 -5.70
CA ALA A 115 -13.09 -8.54 -7.08
C ALA A 115 -14.59 -8.87 -7.19
N LEU A 116 -15.06 -9.90 -6.49
CA LEU A 116 -16.47 -10.31 -6.57
C LEU A 116 -17.46 -9.25 -6.04
N PRO A 117 -17.24 -8.60 -4.88
CA PRO A 117 -18.06 -7.46 -4.45
C PRO A 117 -18.15 -6.33 -5.48
N VAL A 118 -17.02 -6.00 -6.12
CA VAL A 118 -16.99 -4.96 -7.18
C VAL A 118 -17.83 -5.37 -8.39
N LEU A 119 -17.78 -6.64 -8.81
CA LEU A 119 -18.65 -7.13 -9.89
C LEU A 119 -20.14 -7.03 -9.55
N VAL A 120 -20.51 -7.30 -8.30
CA VAL A 120 -21.89 -7.15 -7.83
C VAL A 120 -22.32 -5.68 -7.89
N TRP A 121 -21.44 -4.78 -7.45
CA TRP A 121 -21.68 -3.33 -7.50
C TRP A 121 -21.81 -2.83 -8.95
N LEU A 122 -20.94 -3.24 -9.86
CA LEU A 122 -21.01 -2.88 -11.28
C LEU A 122 -22.30 -3.38 -11.95
N ASN A 123 -22.73 -4.60 -11.62
CA ASN A 123 -24.00 -5.12 -12.13
C ASN A 123 -25.21 -4.28 -11.66
N ARG A 124 -25.17 -3.83 -10.41
CA ARG A 124 -26.17 -2.91 -9.87
C ARG A 124 -26.14 -1.56 -10.59
N LEU A 125 -24.96 -0.98 -10.78
CA LEU A 125 -24.75 0.27 -11.49
C LEU A 125 -25.29 0.21 -12.93
N ALA A 126 -24.97 -0.87 -13.66
CA ALA A 126 -25.47 -1.09 -15.03
C ALA A 126 -26.99 -1.20 -15.07
N LYS A 127 -27.57 -1.93 -14.11
CA LYS A 127 -29.03 -2.11 -13.98
C LYS A 127 -29.74 -0.79 -13.66
N GLU A 128 -29.18 0.03 -12.77
CA GLU A 128 -29.72 1.35 -12.42
C GLU A 128 -29.70 2.31 -13.62
N GLN A 129 -28.63 2.29 -14.40
CA GLN A 129 -28.48 3.11 -15.59
C GLN A 129 -29.32 2.58 -16.77
N GLY A 130 -29.61 1.28 -16.80
CA GLY A 130 -30.26 0.59 -17.91
C GLY A 130 -29.35 0.48 -19.15
N ASP A 131 -28.05 0.36 -18.92
CA ASP A 131 -27.03 0.31 -19.97
C ASP A 131 -26.01 -0.81 -19.75
N LEU A 132 -25.30 -1.21 -20.80
CA LEU A 132 -24.35 -2.33 -20.80
C LEU A 132 -22.94 -1.84 -20.39
N ILE A 133 -22.28 -2.59 -19.52
CA ILE A 133 -20.87 -2.39 -19.19
C ILE A 133 -20.02 -3.52 -19.79
N PRO A 134 -19.19 -3.28 -20.82
CA PRO A 134 -18.14 -4.23 -21.21
C PRO A 134 -17.12 -4.38 -20.08
N LEU A 135 -16.89 -5.61 -19.62
CA LEU A 135 -16.02 -5.85 -18.46
C LEU A 135 -14.98 -6.92 -18.77
N ARG A 136 -13.71 -6.54 -18.72
CA ARG A 136 -12.60 -7.48 -18.85
C ARG A 136 -12.23 -8.04 -17.49
N LEU A 137 -12.35 -9.36 -17.35
CA LEU A 137 -11.86 -10.09 -16.18
C LEU A 137 -10.47 -10.62 -16.47
N VAL A 138 -9.50 -10.24 -15.65
CA VAL A 138 -8.10 -10.73 -15.68
C VAL A 138 -7.75 -11.38 -14.34
N LYS A 139 -6.65 -12.14 -14.27
CA LYS A 139 -6.15 -12.67 -12.99
C LYS A 139 -5.56 -11.57 -12.13
N GLY A 140 -4.64 -10.78 -12.66
CA GLY A 140 -3.97 -9.65 -12.03
C GLY A 140 -2.51 -9.56 -12.47
N ALA A 141 -1.97 -8.34 -12.54
CA ALA A 141 -0.66 -8.09 -13.13
C ALA A 141 0.39 -7.56 -12.14
N TYR A 142 0.00 -7.23 -10.90
CA TYR A 142 0.86 -6.52 -9.94
C TYR A 142 1.12 -7.31 -8.65
N TRP A 143 0.96 -8.63 -8.66
CA TRP A 143 0.98 -9.45 -7.46
C TRP A 143 2.22 -9.26 -6.59
N ASP A 144 3.42 -9.26 -7.19
CA ASP A 144 4.67 -9.08 -6.45
C ASP A 144 4.77 -7.70 -5.79
N SER A 145 4.30 -6.65 -6.50
CA SER A 145 4.27 -5.28 -5.99
C SER A 145 3.26 -5.14 -4.83
N GLU A 146 2.09 -5.75 -4.95
CA GLU A 146 1.05 -5.74 -3.90
C GLU A 146 1.53 -6.41 -2.61
N ILE A 147 2.19 -7.57 -2.73
CA ILE A 147 2.78 -8.27 -1.58
C ILE A 147 3.86 -7.39 -0.93
N LYS A 148 4.82 -6.92 -1.73
CA LYS A 148 5.93 -6.11 -1.22
C LYS A 148 5.45 -4.80 -0.60
N TRP A 149 4.55 -4.11 -1.26
CA TRP A 149 3.98 -2.85 -0.77
C TRP A 149 3.27 -3.03 0.57
N SER A 150 2.41 -4.03 0.68
CA SER A 150 1.72 -4.32 1.95
C SER A 150 2.68 -4.61 3.10
N GLN A 151 3.79 -5.33 2.83
CA GLN A 151 4.85 -5.59 3.82
C GLN A 151 5.57 -4.30 4.21
N GLN A 152 5.96 -3.48 3.26
CA GLN A 152 6.64 -2.21 3.49
C GLN A 152 5.77 -1.21 4.24
N ALA A 153 4.49 -1.13 3.88
CA ALA A 153 3.52 -0.24 4.51
C ALA A 153 3.02 -0.73 5.87
N GLY A 154 3.37 -1.96 6.29
CA GLY A 154 2.99 -2.50 7.59
C GLY A 154 1.49 -2.75 7.74
N PHE A 155 0.79 -3.08 6.65
CA PHE A 155 -0.64 -3.37 6.69
C PHE A 155 -0.94 -4.65 7.49
N THR A 156 -2.19 -4.86 7.88
CA THR A 156 -2.59 -6.04 8.65
C THR A 156 -2.66 -7.30 7.79
N ASP A 157 -2.97 -7.15 6.49
CA ASP A 157 -3.14 -8.26 5.54
C ASP A 157 -2.85 -7.76 4.11
N TYR A 158 -2.91 -8.66 3.15
CA TYR A 158 -2.72 -8.39 1.73
C TYR A 158 -4.06 -8.11 1.03
N PRO A 159 -4.14 -7.17 0.09
CA PRO A 159 -5.34 -6.91 -0.71
C PRO A 159 -5.59 -8.01 -1.75
N VAL A 160 -4.61 -8.88 -1.97
CA VAL A 160 -4.62 -9.94 -2.98
C VAL A 160 -4.47 -11.32 -2.34
N TYR A 161 -4.89 -12.37 -3.06
CA TYR A 161 -4.68 -13.74 -2.62
C TYR A 161 -3.19 -14.10 -2.67
N THR A 162 -2.70 -14.81 -1.65
CA THR A 162 -1.28 -15.19 -1.52
C THR A 162 -0.95 -16.52 -2.20
N ARG A 163 -1.98 -17.26 -2.69
CA ARG A 163 -1.81 -18.48 -3.49
C ARG A 163 -2.37 -18.28 -4.89
N LYS A 164 -1.68 -18.81 -5.88
CA LYS A 164 -2.14 -18.82 -7.28
C LYS A 164 -3.45 -19.58 -7.44
N GLU A 165 -3.59 -20.71 -6.75
CA GLU A 165 -4.79 -21.55 -6.76
C GLU A 165 -6.01 -20.78 -6.24
N ALA A 166 -5.84 -19.95 -5.21
CA ALA A 166 -6.92 -19.08 -4.72
C ALA A 166 -7.35 -18.03 -5.77
N THR A 167 -6.40 -17.47 -6.52
CA THR A 167 -6.70 -16.59 -7.66
C THR A 167 -7.44 -17.33 -8.77
N ASP A 168 -7.04 -18.56 -9.07
CA ASP A 168 -7.71 -19.39 -10.10
C ASP A 168 -9.16 -19.71 -9.68
N VAL A 169 -9.40 -20.05 -8.42
CA VAL A 169 -10.75 -20.25 -7.85
C VAL A 169 -11.57 -18.95 -7.90
N ALA A 170 -11.00 -17.83 -7.48
CA ALA A 170 -11.67 -16.53 -7.50
C ALA A 170 -12.03 -16.10 -8.93
N TYR A 171 -11.15 -16.36 -9.91
CA TYR A 171 -11.43 -16.09 -11.33
C TYR A 171 -12.65 -16.88 -11.82
N LEU A 172 -12.71 -18.18 -11.51
CA LEU A 172 -13.85 -19.03 -11.90
C LEU A 172 -15.14 -18.64 -11.16
N ALA A 173 -15.06 -18.22 -9.91
CA ALA A 173 -16.21 -17.71 -9.15
C ALA A 173 -16.75 -16.40 -9.77
N CYS A 174 -15.86 -15.46 -10.11
CA CYS A 174 -16.20 -14.23 -10.82
C CYS A 174 -16.81 -14.53 -12.19
N ALA A 175 -16.23 -15.47 -12.96
CA ALA A 175 -16.74 -15.86 -14.26
C ALA A 175 -18.15 -16.46 -14.15
N ARG A 176 -18.39 -17.34 -13.16
CA ARG A 176 -19.72 -17.92 -12.91
C ARG A 176 -20.76 -16.85 -12.58
N TYR A 177 -20.38 -15.85 -11.78
CA TYR A 177 -21.26 -14.72 -11.48
C TYR A 177 -21.58 -13.93 -12.75
N LEU A 178 -20.55 -13.56 -13.54
CA LEU A 178 -20.70 -12.79 -14.77
C LEU A 178 -21.56 -13.49 -15.85
N LEU A 179 -21.53 -14.82 -15.88
CA LEU A 179 -22.33 -15.64 -16.80
C LEU A 179 -23.74 -15.95 -16.28
N SER A 180 -24.09 -15.50 -15.06
CA SER A 180 -25.38 -15.79 -14.46
C SER A 180 -26.51 -14.99 -15.14
N PRO A 181 -27.76 -15.51 -15.10
CA PRO A 181 -28.92 -14.82 -15.66
C PRO A 181 -29.18 -13.43 -15.08
N SER A 182 -28.76 -13.18 -13.82
CA SER A 182 -28.92 -11.90 -13.12
C SER A 182 -28.01 -10.79 -13.63
N VAL A 183 -26.95 -11.13 -14.34
CA VAL A 183 -25.94 -10.21 -14.90
C VAL A 183 -26.13 -10.01 -16.40
N ARG A 184 -26.72 -11.01 -17.06
CA ARG A 184 -26.92 -11.01 -18.51
C ARG A 184 -27.71 -9.76 -18.97
N GLY A 185 -27.15 -9.04 -19.92
CA GLY A 185 -27.73 -7.80 -20.45
C GLY A 185 -27.29 -6.52 -19.69
N ASN A 186 -26.69 -6.66 -18.52
CA ASN A 186 -26.12 -5.54 -17.75
C ASN A 186 -24.60 -5.45 -17.95
N ILE A 187 -23.91 -6.60 -17.96
CA ILE A 187 -22.46 -6.67 -18.19
C ILE A 187 -22.18 -7.58 -19.38
N PHE A 188 -21.28 -7.16 -20.26
CA PHE A 188 -20.73 -8.00 -21.33
C PHE A 188 -19.34 -8.52 -20.90
N PRO A 189 -19.24 -9.80 -20.49
CA PRO A 189 -17.99 -10.35 -20.00
C PRO A 189 -16.94 -10.53 -21.10
N GLN A 190 -15.70 -10.15 -20.78
CA GLN A 190 -14.51 -10.33 -21.62
C GLN A 190 -13.46 -11.10 -20.81
N PHE A 191 -13.33 -12.40 -21.03
CA PHE A 191 -12.48 -13.29 -20.23
C PHE A 191 -11.05 -13.35 -20.79
N ALA A 192 -10.10 -12.74 -20.10
CA ALA A 192 -8.69 -12.73 -20.48
C ALA A 192 -7.90 -13.79 -19.69
N SER A 193 -7.40 -14.82 -20.39
CA SER A 193 -6.60 -15.90 -19.78
C SER A 193 -5.81 -16.64 -20.83
N HIS A 194 -4.62 -17.18 -20.46
CA HIS A 194 -3.85 -18.11 -21.29
C HIS A 194 -3.80 -19.52 -20.68
N ASN A 195 -4.66 -19.80 -19.70
CA ASN A 195 -4.78 -21.10 -19.06
C ASN A 195 -5.93 -21.89 -19.74
N ALA A 196 -5.59 -23.01 -20.41
CA ALA A 196 -6.56 -23.81 -21.14
C ALA A 196 -7.68 -24.37 -20.25
N HIS A 197 -7.36 -24.78 -19.00
CA HIS A 197 -8.37 -25.22 -18.04
C HIS A 197 -9.39 -24.11 -17.77
N THR A 198 -8.92 -22.89 -17.52
CA THR A 198 -9.80 -21.71 -17.28
C THR A 198 -10.69 -21.43 -18.50
N VAL A 199 -10.13 -21.43 -19.70
CA VAL A 199 -10.89 -21.20 -20.95
C VAL A 199 -11.97 -22.27 -21.14
N SER A 200 -11.60 -23.54 -21.00
CA SER A 200 -12.53 -24.66 -21.13
C SER A 200 -13.62 -24.64 -20.06
N ALA A 201 -13.25 -24.38 -18.79
CA ALA A 201 -14.20 -24.29 -17.71
C ALA A 201 -15.26 -23.19 -17.95
N ILE A 202 -14.84 -22.00 -18.42
CA ILE A 202 -15.76 -20.91 -18.78
C ILE A 202 -16.67 -21.31 -19.94
N ALA A 203 -16.12 -21.92 -20.99
CA ALA A 203 -16.88 -22.31 -22.17
C ALA A 203 -18.01 -23.29 -21.84
N VAL A 204 -17.83 -24.16 -20.83
CA VAL A 204 -18.84 -25.13 -20.38
C VAL A 204 -19.75 -24.64 -19.24
N MET A 205 -19.48 -23.45 -18.66
CA MET A 205 -20.31 -22.88 -17.59
C MET A 205 -21.67 -22.39 -18.10
N THR A 206 -21.80 -22.12 -19.41
CA THR A 206 -23.00 -21.55 -20.00
C THR A 206 -23.19 -21.99 -21.44
N GLU A 207 -24.45 -22.06 -21.89
CA GLU A 207 -24.80 -22.33 -23.30
C GLU A 207 -24.91 -21.07 -24.14
N HIS A 208 -25.10 -19.89 -23.50
CA HIS A 208 -25.16 -18.62 -24.23
C HIS A 208 -23.79 -18.15 -24.71
N LYS A 209 -23.78 -17.28 -25.72
CA LYS A 209 -22.56 -16.76 -26.36
C LYS A 209 -22.37 -15.27 -26.13
N ASP A 210 -23.07 -14.69 -25.16
CA ASP A 210 -23.01 -13.25 -24.86
C ASP A 210 -21.79 -12.91 -24.00
N PHE A 211 -20.59 -13.28 -24.47
CA PHE A 211 -19.28 -12.95 -23.90
C PHE A 211 -18.19 -13.13 -24.97
N GLU A 212 -16.97 -12.70 -24.69
CA GLU A 212 -15.81 -12.97 -25.54
C GLU A 212 -14.62 -13.44 -24.70
N PHE A 213 -13.70 -14.16 -25.35
CA PHE A 213 -12.38 -14.39 -24.80
C PHE A 213 -11.41 -13.30 -25.27
N GLN A 214 -10.36 -13.05 -24.47
CA GLN A 214 -9.29 -12.14 -24.82
C GLN A 214 -7.92 -12.79 -24.61
N ARG A 215 -7.00 -12.56 -25.53
CA ARG A 215 -5.60 -13.00 -25.44
C ARG A 215 -4.64 -11.86 -25.72
N LEU A 216 -3.43 -12.01 -25.28
CA LEU A 216 -2.36 -11.08 -25.59
C LEU A 216 -1.79 -11.37 -26.98
N HIS A 217 -1.40 -10.32 -27.68
CA HIS A 217 -0.68 -10.45 -28.95
C HIS A 217 0.62 -11.23 -28.75
N GLY A 218 0.88 -12.21 -29.64
CA GLY A 218 2.03 -13.08 -29.56
C GLY A 218 1.94 -14.23 -28.55
N MET A 219 0.77 -14.44 -27.92
CA MET A 219 0.54 -15.52 -26.95
C MET A 219 -0.77 -16.26 -27.25
N GLY A 220 -0.78 -17.59 -26.99
CA GLY A 220 -2.00 -18.39 -26.94
C GLY A 220 -2.64 -18.70 -28.30
N ASP A 221 -1.94 -18.55 -29.43
CA ASP A 221 -2.50 -18.80 -30.77
C ASP A 221 -3.11 -20.19 -30.88
N SER A 222 -2.37 -21.25 -30.54
CA SER A 222 -2.85 -22.63 -30.59
C SER A 222 -4.06 -22.87 -29.69
N LEU A 223 -4.02 -22.39 -28.45
CA LEU A 223 -5.13 -22.52 -27.49
C LEU A 223 -6.41 -21.89 -28.05
N TYR A 224 -6.31 -20.66 -28.55
CA TYR A 224 -7.49 -19.92 -28.97
C TYR A 224 -8.00 -20.31 -30.35
N ASN A 225 -7.14 -20.82 -31.26
CA ASN A 225 -7.60 -21.44 -32.48
C ASN A 225 -8.47 -22.67 -32.18
N HIS A 226 -8.04 -23.55 -31.25
CA HIS A 226 -8.86 -24.65 -30.78
C HIS A 226 -10.14 -24.21 -30.07
N ALA A 227 -10.07 -23.18 -29.23
CA ALA A 227 -11.24 -22.68 -28.51
C ALA A 227 -12.28 -22.06 -29.45
N MET A 228 -11.86 -21.33 -30.48
CA MET A 228 -12.77 -20.79 -31.50
C MET A 228 -13.43 -21.93 -32.32
N GLU A 229 -12.67 -22.94 -32.67
CA GLU A 229 -13.18 -24.09 -33.43
C GLU A 229 -14.13 -24.92 -32.58
N ALA A 230 -13.75 -25.29 -31.35
CA ALA A 230 -14.54 -26.18 -30.49
C ALA A 230 -15.77 -25.49 -29.89
N TYR A 231 -15.67 -24.21 -29.49
CA TYR A 231 -16.73 -23.52 -28.78
C TYR A 231 -17.45 -22.45 -29.60
N GLN A 232 -16.96 -22.14 -30.81
CA GLN A 232 -17.52 -21.11 -31.71
C GLN A 232 -17.71 -19.76 -30.99
N GLN A 233 -16.69 -19.39 -30.17
CA GLN A 233 -16.71 -18.20 -29.35
C GLN A 233 -15.76 -17.14 -29.93
N SER A 234 -16.15 -15.86 -29.87
CA SER A 234 -15.30 -14.77 -30.33
C SER A 234 -14.05 -14.60 -29.45
N VAL A 235 -12.93 -14.23 -30.08
CA VAL A 235 -11.65 -13.97 -29.42
C VAL A 235 -11.10 -12.62 -29.86
N ARG A 236 -10.81 -11.77 -28.91
CA ARG A 236 -10.15 -10.48 -29.14
C ARG A 236 -8.67 -10.56 -28.81
N ILE A 237 -7.83 -9.93 -29.62
CA ILE A 237 -6.39 -9.83 -29.37
C ILE A 237 -6.08 -8.46 -28.78
N TYR A 238 -5.54 -8.46 -27.57
CA TYR A 238 -5.01 -7.24 -26.92
C TYR A 238 -3.57 -7.02 -27.39
N ALA A 239 -3.32 -5.88 -28.03
CA ALA A 239 -1.99 -5.50 -28.51
C ALA A 239 -1.63 -4.10 -28.00
N PRO A 240 -0.39 -3.90 -27.52
CA PRO A 240 0.09 -2.58 -27.15
C PRO A 240 0.38 -1.76 -28.41
N VAL A 241 0.17 -0.45 -28.31
CA VAL A 241 0.49 0.53 -29.36
C VAL A 241 1.62 1.44 -28.85
N GLY A 242 2.68 1.56 -29.65
CA GLY A 242 3.82 2.42 -29.30
C GLY A 242 5.09 2.10 -30.08
N SER A 243 6.14 2.88 -29.84
CA SER A 243 7.47 2.63 -30.40
C SER A 243 8.15 1.45 -29.71
N HIS A 244 9.19 0.87 -30.31
CA HIS A 244 9.96 -0.22 -29.68
C HIS A 244 10.44 0.09 -28.27
N LYS A 245 10.84 1.33 -28.00
CA LYS A 245 11.30 1.76 -26.66
C LYS A 245 10.16 1.75 -25.65
N ASP A 246 8.98 2.18 -26.07
CA ASP A 246 7.80 2.23 -25.20
C ASP A 246 7.23 0.83 -24.90
N LEU A 247 7.44 -0.12 -25.85
CA LEU A 247 6.94 -1.50 -25.74
C LEU A 247 7.86 -2.44 -24.96
N LEU A 248 9.12 -2.06 -24.69
CA LEU A 248 10.08 -2.92 -24.00
C LEU A 248 9.58 -3.42 -22.63
N PRO A 249 9.02 -2.58 -21.74
CA PRO A 249 8.49 -3.05 -20.45
C PRO A 249 7.32 -4.03 -20.60
N TYR A 250 6.51 -3.87 -21.65
CA TYR A 250 5.44 -4.83 -21.98
C TYR A 250 6.01 -6.19 -22.36
N LEU A 251 7.02 -6.23 -23.23
CA LEU A 251 7.65 -7.48 -23.69
C LEU A 251 8.37 -8.19 -22.54
N VAL A 252 9.11 -7.46 -21.70
CA VAL A 252 9.82 -8.03 -20.54
C VAL A 252 8.84 -8.73 -19.59
N ARG A 253 7.71 -8.08 -19.24
CA ARG A 253 6.69 -8.73 -18.39
C ARG A 253 6.13 -10.00 -19.03
N ARG A 254 5.94 -10.05 -20.38
CA ARG A 254 5.48 -11.25 -21.06
C ARG A 254 6.50 -12.38 -21.00
N LEU A 255 7.78 -12.06 -21.16
CA LEU A 255 8.86 -13.05 -21.03
C LEU A 255 8.94 -13.63 -19.60
N LEU A 256 8.83 -12.78 -18.59
CA LEU A 256 8.83 -13.21 -17.18
C LEU A 256 7.60 -14.07 -16.86
N GLU A 257 6.42 -13.68 -17.33
CA GLU A 257 5.18 -14.42 -17.13
C GLU A 257 5.24 -15.82 -17.77
N ASN A 258 5.76 -15.92 -18.99
CA ASN A 258 5.91 -17.18 -19.69
C ASN A 258 7.01 -18.07 -19.09
N GLY A 259 8.08 -17.47 -18.58
CA GLY A 259 9.21 -18.17 -17.98
C GLY A 259 8.99 -18.64 -16.54
N ALA A 260 7.93 -18.18 -15.87
CA ALA A 260 7.65 -18.58 -14.50
C ALA A 260 7.29 -20.08 -14.42
N ASN A 261 7.96 -20.86 -13.56
CA ASN A 261 7.72 -22.29 -13.37
C ASN A 261 6.26 -22.63 -12.99
N SER A 262 5.54 -21.70 -12.38
CA SER A 262 4.12 -21.82 -12.03
C SER A 262 3.17 -21.49 -13.18
N SER A 263 3.68 -20.97 -14.30
CA SER A 263 2.88 -20.61 -15.47
C SER A 263 2.27 -21.86 -16.09
N PHE A 264 1.00 -21.79 -16.50
CA PHE A 264 0.35 -22.88 -17.21
C PHE A 264 1.10 -23.23 -18.52
N VAL A 265 1.57 -22.23 -19.25
CA VAL A 265 2.32 -22.39 -20.49
C VAL A 265 3.63 -23.15 -20.25
N HIS A 266 4.37 -22.81 -19.20
CA HIS A 266 5.59 -23.52 -18.84
C HIS A 266 5.32 -24.99 -18.47
N ARG A 267 4.29 -25.24 -17.66
CA ARG A 267 3.90 -26.61 -17.27
C ARG A 267 3.39 -27.45 -18.47
N LEU A 268 2.75 -26.83 -19.44
CA LEU A 268 2.26 -27.51 -20.65
C LEU A 268 3.39 -28.03 -21.53
N VAL A 269 4.53 -27.33 -21.60
CA VAL A 269 5.70 -27.76 -22.40
C VAL A 269 6.67 -28.63 -21.62
N ASP A 270 6.52 -28.76 -20.30
CA ASP A 270 7.34 -29.65 -19.48
C ASP A 270 6.83 -31.10 -19.62
N ALA A 271 7.58 -31.90 -20.35
CA ALA A 271 7.25 -33.33 -20.60
C ALA A 271 7.14 -34.16 -19.28
N ARG A 272 7.60 -33.64 -18.15
CA ARG A 272 7.49 -34.29 -16.83
C ARG A 272 6.18 -33.98 -16.11
N CYS A 273 5.40 -33.01 -16.58
CA CYS A 273 4.13 -32.65 -15.99
C CYS A 273 3.00 -33.50 -16.59
N PRO A 274 2.36 -34.42 -15.84
CA PRO A 274 1.26 -35.25 -16.36
C PRO A 274 0.04 -34.36 -16.72
N VAL A 275 -0.67 -34.74 -17.79
CA VAL A 275 -1.90 -34.05 -18.20
C VAL A 275 -2.93 -34.01 -17.07
N ALA A 276 -3.02 -35.06 -16.27
CA ALA A 276 -3.93 -35.13 -15.12
C ALA A 276 -3.70 -33.97 -14.10
N GLU A 277 -2.46 -33.53 -13.91
CA GLU A 277 -2.16 -32.40 -13.05
C GLU A 277 -2.58 -31.05 -13.68
N LEU A 278 -2.50 -30.94 -15.01
CA LEU A 278 -2.91 -29.75 -15.75
C LEU A 278 -4.44 -29.57 -15.77
N THR A 279 -5.16 -30.67 -15.65
CA THR A 279 -6.64 -30.70 -15.69
C THR A 279 -7.28 -30.73 -14.31
N GLN A 280 -6.50 -30.79 -13.22
CA GLN A 280 -7.01 -30.78 -11.87
C GLN A 280 -7.79 -29.49 -11.58
N HIS A 281 -8.95 -29.63 -10.91
CA HIS A 281 -9.79 -28.47 -10.61
C HIS A 281 -9.10 -27.56 -9.55
N PRO A 282 -9.07 -26.23 -9.74
CA PRO A 282 -8.40 -25.32 -8.81
C PRO A 282 -8.89 -25.38 -7.36
N VAL A 283 -10.17 -25.70 -7.14
CA VAL A 283 -10.73 -25.90 -5.79
C VAL A 283 -10.08 -27.10 -5.12
N ASP A 284 -9.94 -28.24 -5.82
CA ASP A 284 -9.32 -29.43 -5.26
C ASP A 284 -7.83 -29.18 -4.96
N MET A 285 -7.15 -28.45 -5.84
CA MET A 285 -5.76 -28.02 -5.62
C MET A 285 -5.63 -27.14 -4.38
N LEU A 286 -6.56 -26.19 -4.20
CA LEU A 286 -6.54 -25.27 -3.06
C LEU A 286 -6.87 -25.99 -1.75
N LEU A 287 -7.84 -26.89 -1.76
CA LEU A 287 -8.24 -27.67 -0.58
C LEU A 287 -7.23 -28.76 -0.18
N ALA A 288 -6.26 -29.07 -1.03
CA ALA A 288 -5.16 -29.97 -0.70
C ALA A 288 -4.11 -29.32 0.23
N PHE A 289 -4.16 -28.00 0.45
CA PHE A 289 -3.32 -27.31 1.41
C PHE A 289 -3.99 -27.29 2.80
N ASP A 290 -3.19 -27.35 3.86
CA ASP A 290 -3.68 -27.23 5.25
C ASP A 290 -4.32 -25.87 5.53
N THR A 291 -3.89 -24.83 4.81
CA THR A 291 -4.39 -23.46 4.94
C THR A 291 -4.60 -22.81 3.58
N LEU A 292 -5.61 -21.96 3.46
CA LEU A 292 -5.94 -21.27 2.21
C LEU A 292 -4.92 -20.18 1.86
N ASN A 293 -4.26 -19.59 2.85
CA ASN A 293 -3.18 -18.63 2.64
C ASN A 293 -1.84 -19.35 2.42
N ASN A 294 -0.87 -18.67 1.80
CA ASN A 294 0.47 -19.18 1.61
C ASN A 294 1.32 -18.92 2.87
N THR A 295 1.56 -19.96 3.68
CA THR A 295 2.34 -19.87 4.92
C THR A 295 3.81 -19.54 4.71
N LYS A 296 4.32 -19.63 3.47
CA LYS A 296 5.69 -19.16 3.12
C LYS A 296 5.78 -17.65 2.95
N ILE A 297 4.63 -16.97 2.89
CA ILE A 297 4.52 -15.52 2.84
C ILE A 297 3.94 -15.11 4.20
N PRO A 298 4.76 -14.63 5.15
CA PRO A 298 4.26 -14.17 6.44
C PRO A 298 3.33 -12.99 6.25
N LEU A 299 2.39 -12.78 7.17
CA LEU A 299 1.61 -11.54 7.18
C LEU A 299 2.54 -10.33 7.37
N PRO A 300 2.18 -9.13 6.88
CA PRO A 300 3.03 -7.95 6.99
C PRO A 300 3.53 -7.63 8.41
N PRO A 301 2.74 -7.81 9.49
CA PRO A 301 3.25 -7.64 10.86
C PRO A 301 4.34 -8.63 11.27
N ALA A 302 4.43 -9.76 10.60
CA ALA A 302 5.36 -10.87 10.91
C ALA A 302 6.45 -11.07 9.85
N VAL A 303 6.73 -10.03 9.04
CA VAL A 303 7.73 -10.09 7.95
C VAL A 303 9.15 -10.26 8.49
N PHE A 304 9.43 -9.81 9.70
CA PHE A 304 10.69 -10.02 10.40
C PHE A 304 10.55 -11.16 11.42
N PRO A 305 11.34 -12.24 11.30
CA PRO A 305 11.22 -13.37 12.22
C PRO A 305 11.55 -13.03 13.68
N GLU A 306 12.41 -12.03 13.88
CA GLU A 306 12.96 -11.66 15.19
C GLU A 306 12.22 -10.51 15.88
N ARG A 307 11.37 -9.78 15.19
CA ARG A 307 10.62 -8.64 15.73
C ARG A 307 9.31 -8.40 14.99
N LYS A 308 8.37 -7.76 15.63
CA LYS A 308 7.15 -7.25 14.98
C LYS A 308 7.49 -6.10 14.02
N ASN A 309 6.87 -6.08 12.86
CA ASN A 309 6.90 -4.92 11.97
C ASN A 309 5.97 -3.82 12.50
N SER A 310 6.30 -2.56 12.28
CA SER A 310 5.45 -1.44 12.67
C SER A 310 4.11 -1.45 11.94
N TYR A 311 3.06 -1.10 12.67
CA TYR A 311 1.70 -1.01 12.11
C TYR A 311 1.55 0.22 11.20
N GLY A 312 0.93 0.01 10.04
CA GLY A 312 0.59 1.08 9.11
C GLY A 312 -0.89 1.09 8.75
N VAL A 313 -1.38 2.25 8.35
CA VAL A 313 -2.77 2.48 7.94
C VAL A 313 -2.84 2.57 6.43
N ASN A 314 -3.77 1.85 5.81
CA ASN A 314 -4.01 1.98 4.37
C ASN A 314 -4.95 3.15 4.10
N ILE A 315 -4.36 4.34 3.91
CA ILE A 315 -5.12 5.57 3.62
C ILE A 315 -5.68 5.63 2.19
N ASP A 316 -5.38 4.65 1.36
CA ASP A 316 -5.91 4.53 0.00
C ASP A 316 -7.20 3.67 -0.06
N ILE A 317 -7.63 3.12 1.08
CA ILE A 317 -8.93 2.47 1.25
C ILE A 317 -9.84 3.42 2.03
N GLU A 318 -10.93 3.87 1.41
CA GLU A 318 -11.81 4.91 1.95
C GLU A 318 -12.30 4.64 3.38
N SER A 319 -12.67 3.40 3.68
CA SER A 319 -13.16 3.04 5.02
C SER A 319 -12.09 3.13 6.10
N GLU A 320 -10.83 2.74 5.79
CA GLU A 320 -9.70 2.84 6.71
C GLU A 320 -9.21 4.29 6.82
N ALA A 321 -9.09 4.98 5.68
CA ALA A 321 -8.70 6.38 5.62
C ALA A 321 -9.64 7.27 6.44
N HIS A 322 -10.95 7.16 6.21
CA HIS A 322 -11.95 7.98 6.91
C HIS A 322 -11.91 7.76 8.42
N GLN A 323 -11.85 6.51 8.87
CA GLN A 323 -11.76 6.21 10.30
C GLN A 323 -10.51 6.81 10.92
N PHE A 324 -9.37 6.67 10.26
CA PHE A 324 -8.09 7.20 10.76
C PHE A 324 -8.06 8.73 10.73
N GLU A 325 -8.54 9.36 9.66
CA GLU A 325 -8.62 10.81 9.54
C GLU A 325 -9.50 11.43 10.64
N GLU A 326 -10.63 10.81 10.98
CA GLU A 326 -11.48 11.28 12.08
C GLU A 326 -10.76 11.19 13.43
N GLN A 327 -9.95 10.14 13.64
CA GLN A 327 -9.11 10.05 14.83
C GLN A 327 -8.07 11.17 14.87
N VAL A 328 -7.34 11.41 13.77
CA VAL A 328 -6.36 12.50 13.66
C VAL A 328 -7.02 13.86 13.87
N LYS A 329 -8.17 14.11 13.25
CA LYS A 329 -8.94 15.36 13.37
C LYS A 329 -9.32 15.67 14.83
N SER A 330 -9.57 14.66 15.66
CA SER A 330 -9.89 14.86 17.07
C SER A 330 -8.77 15.54 17.85
N PHE A 331 -7.52 15.44 17.39
CA PHE A 331 -6.34 16.03 18.01
C PHE A 331 -5.93 17.39 17.42
N LEU A 332 -6.42 17.77 16.24
CA LEU A 332 -5.99 18.99 15.54
C LEU A 332 -6.34 20.30 16.27
N ASN A 333 -7.27 20.25 17.20
CA ASN A 333 -7.63 21.42 18.02
C ASN A 333 -6.93 21.46 19.38
N ASN A 334 -6.11 20.48 19.70
CA ASN A 334 -5.35 20.45 20.93
C ASN A 334 -4.27 21.53 20.92
N GLN A 335 -3.94 22.03 22.13
CA GLN A 335 -2.82 22.95 22.33
C GLN A 335 -1.74 22.21 23.10
N TRP A 336 -0.60 22.09 22.46
CA TRP A 336 0.53 21.32 23.00
C TRP A 336 1.50 22.23 23.75
N THR A 337 2.21 21.69 24.73
CA THR A 337 3.25 22.42 25.46
C THR A 337 4.52 21.59 25.53
N ALA A 338 5.66 22.24 25.36
CA ALA A 338 6.97 21.61 25.53
C ALA A 338 7.90 22.50 26.35
N GLY A 339 8.84 21.87 27.00
CA GLY A 339 9.88 22.55 27.76
C GLY A 339 10.94 21.54 28.23
N PRO A 340 11.99 22.03 28.93
CA PRO A 340 13.01 21.13 29.46
C PRO A 340 12.40 20.10 30.42
N VAL A 341 12.81 18.83 30.24
CA VAL A 341 12.53 17.74 31.17
C VAL A 341 13.84 17.37 31.85
N ILE A 342 13.90 17.52 33.17
CA ILE A 342 15.11 17.28 33.97
C ILE A 342 14.75 16.40 35.16
N ASN A 343 15.48 15.30 35.34
CA ASN A 343 15.20 14.31 36.37
C ASN A 343 13.73 13.82 36.38
N GLY A 344 13.13 13.65 35.17
CA GLY A 344 11.76 13.22 35.00
C GLY A 344 10.69 14.30 35.20
N GLU A 345 11.06 15.52 35.59
CA GLU A 345 10.13 16.63 35.79
C GLU A 345 10.13 17.58 34.57
N SER A 346 8.94 17.85 34.03
CA SER A 346 8.75 18.85 33.00
C SER A 346 8.67 20.24 33.58
N LEU A 347 9.51 21.16 33.08
CA LEU A 347 9.51 22.58 33.47
C LEU A 347 8.60 23.42 32.54
N ALA A 348 7.97 22.83 31.52
CA ALA A 348 7.17 23.53 30.52
C ALA A 348 6.14 24.49 31.17
N GLU A 349 5.26 23.96 32.01
CA GLU A 349 4.15 24.71 32.59
C GLU A 349 4.61 25.88 33.44
N SER A 350 5.64 25.69 34.28
CA SER A 350 6.19 26.72 35.15
C SER A 350 6.87 27.83 34.35
N MET A 351 7.64 27.48 33.33
CA MET A 351 8.34 28.44 32.47
C MET A 351 7.36 29.21 31.57
N ILE A 352 6.34 28.57 31.02
CA ILE A 352 5.29 29.21 30.21
C ILE A 352 4.51 30.22 31.08
N LYS A 353 4.10 29.84 32.28
CA LYS A 353 3.43 30.75 33.24
C LYS A 353 4.28 31.95 33.62
N ALA A 354 5.57 31.78 33.68
CA ALA A 354 6.52 32.85 34.03
C ALA A 354 7.01 33.63 32.79
N ASP A 355 6.54 33.32 31.61
CA ASP A 355 6.97 33.89 30.30
C ASP A 355 8.50 33.83 30.09
N GLN A 356 9.10 32.72 30.50
CA GLN A 356 10.55 32.51 30.44
C GLN A 356 10.94 31.81 29.13
N ASN A 357 11.50 32.56 28.18
CA ASN A 357 12.00 32.08 26.92
C ASN A 357 10.96 31.21 26.14
N VAL A 358 9.73 31.74 26.07
CA VAL A 358 8.58 31.05 25.46
C VAL A 358 8.36 31.49 24.02
N GLU A 359 8.18 30.54 23.14
CA GLU A 359 7.79 30.80 21.76
C GLU A 359 6.46 30.11 21.40
N GLN A 360 5.68 30.78 20.54
CA GLN A 360 4.45 30.24 19.99
C GLN A 360 4.77 29.37 18.76
N VAL A 361 4.22 28.17 18.75
CA VAL A 361 4.34 27.25 17.62
C VAL A 361 3.10 27.38 16.73
N THR A 362 3.32 27.65 15.46
CA THR A 362 2.26 27.73 14.43
C THR A 362 2.54 26.76 13.30
N ALA A 363 1.49 26.25 12.66
CA ALA A 363 1.65 25.33 11.53
C ALA A 363 2.38 26.02 10.35
N PRO A 364 3.41 25.38 9.75
CA PRO A 364 4.20 26.01 8.70
C PRO A 364 3.40 26.25 7.40
N TYR A 365 2.35 25.47 7.16
CA TYR A 365 1.47 25.61 5.99
C TYR A 365 0.35 26.64 6.19
N ASP A 366 -0.01 26.97 7.44
CA ASP A 366 -0.97 28.05 7.75
C ASP A 366 -0.68 28.64 9.14
N ARG A 367 0.01 29.75 9.18
CA ARG A 367 0.43 30.41 10.43
C ARG A 367 -0.72 30.94 11.30
N ARG A 368 -1.96 30.87 10.86
CA ARG A 368 -3.15 31.16 11.67
C ARG A 368 -3.49 30.02 12.63
N ILE A 369 -2.97 28.82 12.34
CA ILE A 369 -3.16 27.63 13.18
C ILE A 369 -2.11 27.65 14.28
N HIS A 370 -2.56 27.86 15.50
CA HIS A 370 -1.72 27.73 16.69
C HIS A 370 -1.67 26.26 17.11
N VAL A 371 -0.47 25.72 17.20
CA VAL A 371 -0.23 24.31 17.56
C VAL A 371 0.09 24.18 19.05
N GLY A 372 0.82 25.14 19.60
CA GLY A 372 1.20 25.11 21.01
C GLY A 372 2.24 26.13 21.39
N GLN A 373 2.90 25.87 22.53
CA GLN A 373 3.94 26.73 23.12
C GLN A 373 5.16 25.91 23.52
N VAL A 374 6.34 26.46 23.32
CA VAL A 374 7.61 25.87 23.74
C VAL A 374 8.38 26.83 24.61
N ALA A 375 8.81 26.36 25.80
CA ALA A 375 9.76 27.06 26.63
C ALA A 375 11.16 26.48 26.39
N PHE A 376 12.11 27.30 25.94
CA PHE A 376 13.47 26.85 25.66
C PHE A 376 14.36 26.85 26.88
N ALA A 377 15.22 25.83 26.98
CA ALA A 377 16.23 25.68 28.02
C ALA A 377 17.25 26.84 28.02
N ASN A 378 17.73 27.21 29.18
CA ASN A 378 18.92 28.05 29.37
C ASN A 378 20.16 27.19 29.74
N LEU A 379 21.31 27.81 29.94
CA LEU A 379 22.56 27.10 30.25
C LEU A 379 22.51 26.38 31.62
N ASP A 380 21.75 26.91 32.59
CA ASP A 380 21.60 26.25 33.90
C ASP A 380 20.78 24.97 33.76
N HIS A 381 19.74 24.99 32.94
CA HIS A 381 18.96 23.80 32.61
C HIS A 381 19.80 22.71 31.90
N VAL A 382 20.66 23.12 30.95
CA VAL A 382 21.58 22.19 30.27
C VAL A 382 22.56 21.56 31.26
N SER A 383 23.14 22.38 32.16
CA SER A 383 24.06 21.89 33.19
C SER A 383 23.36 20.93 34.17
N ALA A 384 22.14 21.23 34.57
CA ALA A 384 21.34 20.37 35.44
C ALA A 384 20.99 19.04 34.75
N ALA A 385 20.61 19.06 33.46
CA ALA A 385 20.33 17.86 32.65
C ALA A 385 21.55 16.93 32.53
N ILE A 386 22.72 17.50 32.26
CA ILE A 386 23.97 16.71 32.19
C ILE A 386 24.29 16.09 33.54
N THR A 387 24.16 16.85 34.62
CA THR A 387 24.41 16.38 36.00
C THR A 387 23.45 15.26 36.39
N GLY A 388 22.15 15.39 36.04
CA GLY A 388 21.14 14.36 36.30
C GLY A 388 21.42 13.09 35.52
N ALA A 389 21.72 13.21 34.21
CA ALA A 389 22.06 12.08 33.36
C ALA A 389 23.33 11.35 33.84
N ASP A 390 24.36 12.07 34.29
CA ASP A 390 25.58 11.45 34.86
C ASP A 390 25.29 10.71 36.17
N ALA A 391 24.47 11.29 37.04
CA ALA A 391 24.07 10.67 38.29
C ALA A 391 23.25 9.38 38.08
N ALA A 392 22.38 9.34 37.07
CA ALA A 392 21.55 8.18 36.74
C ALA A 392 22.33 7.05 35.99
N PHE A 393 23.50 7.34 35.45
CA PHE A 393 24.24 6.42 34.56
C PHE A 393 24.56 5.10 35.25
N ALA A 394 25.06 5.10 36.48
CA ALA A 394 25.51 3.87 37.15
C ALA A 394 24.37 2.85 37.31
N ASP A 395 23.21 3.30 37.75
CA ASP A 395 22.03 2.45 37.99
C ASP A 395 21.44 1.96 36.67
N TRP A 396 21.31 2.84 35.65
CA TRP A 396 20.82 2.45 34.34
C TRP A 396 21.76 1.48 33.63
N ASN A 397 23.06 1.70 33.68
CA ASN A 397 24.04 0.79 33.12
C ASN A 397 23.99 -0.59 33.78
N ALA A 398 23.77 -0.66 35.08
CA ALA A 398 23.63 -1.90 35.85
C ALA A 398 22.31 -2.64 35.60
N THR A 399 21.29 -1.95 35.08
CA THR A 399 20.00 -2.57 34.73
C THR A 399 20.19 -3.68 33.70
N SER A 400 19.42 -4.77 33.79
CA SER A 400 19.54 -5.90 32.85
C SER A 400 19.23 -5.49 31.41
N VAL A 401 19.84 -6.18 30.46
CA VAL A 401 19.61 -5.96 29.02
C VAL A 401 18.15 -6.21 28.67
N GLU A 402 17.54 -7.25 29.26
CA GLU A 402 16.15 -7.62 29.06
C GLU A 402 15.18 -6.53 29.53
N THR A 403 15.46 -5.91 30.68
CA THR A 403 14.64 -4.79 31.19
C THR A 403 14.70 -3.58 30.28
N LYS A 404 15.90 -3.23 29.77
CA LYS A 404 16.08 -2.15 28.81
C LYS A 404 15.33 -2.42 27.49
N ALA A 405 15.45 -3.65 26.97
CA ALA A 405 14.75 -4.08 25.77
C ALA A 405 13.22 -4.02 25.95
N ALA A 406 12.71 -4.50 27.10
CA ALA A 406 11.29 -4.48 27.40
C ALA A 406 10.72 -3.05 27.49
N ALA A 407 11.48 -2.08 27.97
CA ALA A 407 11.09 -0.67 27.97
C ALA A 407 10.96 -0.10 26.55
N LEU A 408 11.88 -0.49 25.63
CA LEU A 408 11.78 -0.07 24.23
C LEU A 408 10.58 -0.73 23.53
N GLU A 409 10.31 -2.01 23.75
CA GLU A 409 9.14 -2.69 23.18
C GLU A 409 7.84 -2.03 23.66
N LYS A 410 7.75 -1.70 24.96
CA LYS A 410 6.60 -0.99 25.51
C LYS A 410 6.44 0.41 24.93
N LEU A 411 7.53 1.14 24.70
CA LEU A 411 7.50 2.43 24.03
C LEU A 411 6.98 2.30 22.60
N ALA A 412 7.43 1.29 21.88
CA ALA A 412 6.94 0.99 20.53
C ALA A 412 5.42 0.75 20.50
N ASP A 413 4.91 -0.06 21.45
CA ASP A 413 3.47 -0.33 21.54
C ASP A 413 2.68 0.94 21.93
N LEU A 414 3.17 1.75 22.87
CA LEU A 414 2.55 3.04 23.22
C LEU A 414 2.51 4.02 22.05
N MET A 415 3.53 4.05 21.18
CA MET A 415 3.50 4.88 19.97
C MET A 415 2.46 4.39 18.96
N GLU A 416 2.30 3.06 18.78
CA GLU A 416 1.23 2.52 17.94
C GLU A 416 -0.16 2.83 18.50
N ASP A 417 -0.36 2.73 19.82
CA ASP A 417 -1.63 3.06 20.48
C ASP A 417 -1.99 4.55 20.38
N ASN A 418 -0.98 5.43 20.30
CA ASN A 418 -1.14 6.88 20.16
C ASN A 418 -0.85 7.37 18.72
N LEU A 419 -0.92 6.50 17.71
CA LEU A 419 -0.56 6.81 16.31
C LEU A 419 -1.25 8.08 15.80
N ALA A 420 -2.56 8.20 15.98
CA ALA A 420 -3.34 9.34 15.47
C ALA A 420 -2.94 10.68 16.14
N GLU A 421 -2.64 10.66 17.42
CA GLU A 421 -2.13 11.83 18.17
C GLU A 421 -0.77 12.26 17.62
N LEU A 422 0.17 11.34 17.53
CA LEU A 422 1.53 11.60 17.03
C LEU A 422 1.52 12.09 15.58
N VAL A 423 0.66 11.52 14.73
CA VAL A 423 0.44 11.97 13.36
C VAL A 423 -0.11 13.40 13.32
N ALA A 424 -1.07 13.75 14.19
CA ALA A 424 -1.62 15.10 14.26
C ALA A 424 -0.55 16.12 14.63
N ILE A 425 0.33 15.81 15.60
CA ILE A 425 1.43 16.69 15.98
C ILE A 425 2.43 16.84 14.83
N CYS A 426 2.90 15.75 14.23
CA CYS A 426 3.81 15.79 13.07
C CYS A 426 3.23 16.58 11.90
N HIS A 427 1.93 16.40 11.61
CA HIS A 427 1.23 17.14 10.56
C HIS A 427 1.23 18.65 10.84
N GLN A 428 0.87 19.07 12.06
CA GLN A 428 0.73 20.48 12.38
C GLN A 428 2.07 21.17 12.65
N GLU A 429 2.98 20.54 13.43
CA GLU A 429 4.24 21.17 13.83
C GLU A 429 5.28 21.11 12.70
N ALA A 430 5.47 19.95 12.08
CA ALA A 430 6.47 19.75 11.03
C ALA A 430 5.94 20.00 9.61
N GLY A 431 4.62 20.16 9.41
CA GLY A 431 3.98 20.35 8.12
C GLY A 431 4.03 19.11 7.22
N LYS A 432 4.16 17.93 7.79
CA LYS A 432 4.17 16.66 7.05
C LYS A 432 2.77 16.33 6.53
N THR A 433 2.68 15.61 5.41
CA THR A 433 1.41 14.99 5.00
C THR A 433 1.00 13.93 6.02
N ILE A 434 -0.28 13.54 6.03
CA ILE A 434 -0.74 12.44 6.90
C ILE A 434 0.05 11.16 6.62
N HIS A 435 0.27 10.85 5.34
CA HIS A 435 1.06 9.68 4.92
C HIS A 435 2.50 9.72 5.47
N ASP A 436 3.22 10.82 5.23
CA ASP A 436 4.58 10.99 5.73
C ASP A 436 4.64 10.99 7.27
N SER A 437 3.57 11.45 7.94
CA SER A 437 3.47 11.42 9.40
C SER A 437 3.27 9.99 9.93
N VAL A 438 2.48 9.17 9.25
CA VAL A 438 2.35 7.73 9.58
C VAL A 438 3.69 7.04 9.43
N ASP A 439 4.40 7.27 8.33
CA ASP A 439 5.72 6.67 8.10
C ASP A 439 6.76 7.12 9.13
N GLU A 440 6.71 8.39 9.56
CA GLU A 440 7.53 8.93 10.63
C GLU A 440 7.36 8.18 11.96
N VAL A 441 6.10 7.97 12.38
CA VAL A 441 5.81 7.22 13.61
C VAL A 441 6.23 5.75 13.45
N ARG A 442 5.97 5.14 12.31
CA ARG A 442 6.37 3.76 12.01
C ARG A 442 7.88 3.57 12.07
N GLU A 443 8.66 4.49 11.52
CA GLU A 443 10.11 4.43 11.59
C GLU A 443 10.60 4.53 13.04
N ALA A 444 10.01 5.39 13.86
CA ALA A 444 10.32 5.49 15.29
C ALA A 444 10.01 4.19 16.05
N VAL A 445 8.85 3.58 15.77
CA VAL A 445 8.46 2.27 16.32
C VAL A 445 9.45 1.19 15.92
N ASP A 446 9.84 1.15 14.65
CA ASP A 446 10.79 0.17 14.15
C ASP A 446 12.19 0.36 14.73
N PHE A 447 12.65 1.58 15.01
CA PHE A 447 13.90 1.82 15.74
C PHE A 447 13.83 1.23 17.17
N CYS A 448 12.74 1.44 17.88
CA CYS A 448 12.57 0.87 19.21
C CYS A 448 12.66 -0.66 19.19
N ARG A 449 11.89 -1.32 18.33
CA ARG A 449 11.88 -2.78 18.18
C ARG A 449 13.20 -3.35 17.66
N TYR A 450 13.81 -2.65 16.71
CA TYR A 450 15.12 -3.04 16.18
C TYR A 450 16.19 -3.01 17.28
N TYR A 451 16.31 -1.92 18.02
CA TYR A 451 17.32 -1.81 19.06
C TYR A 451 17.00 -2.67 20.28
N ALA A 452 15.73 -2.89 20.61
CA ALA A 452 15.35 -3.89 21.62
C ALA A 452 15.89 -5.27 21.25
N LYS A 453 15.75 -5.66 19.97
CA LYS A 453 16.31 -6.93 19.49
C LYS A 453 17.84 -6.96 19.43
N GLN A 454 18.48 -5.84 19.05
CA GLN A 454 19.95 -5.74 19.05
C GLN A 454 20.55 -5.83 20.47
N ALA A 455 19.75 -5.62 21.51
CA ALA A 455 20.16 -5.81 22.91
C ALA A 455 20.71 -7.21 23.18
N ASP A 456 20.23 -8.24 22.48
CA ASP A 456 20.76 -9.61 22.58
C ASP A 456 22.27 -9.68 22.30
N ASN A 457 22.81 -8.79 21.47
CA ASN A 457 24.24 -8.70 21.16
C ASN A 457 25.05 -8.01 22.27
N LEU A 458 24.40 -7.41 23.26
CA LEU A 458 25.03 -6.74 24.38
C LEU A 458 25.24 -7.64 25.59
N GLN A 459 24.68 -8.84 25.56
CA GLN A 459 24.88 -9.84 26.61
C GLN A 459 26.36 -10.20 26.76
N GLY A 460 26.75 -10.59 27.96
CA GLY A 460 28.11 -11.05 28.27
C GLY A 460 28.47 -12.33 27.49
N PHE A 461 29.71 -12.49 27.17
CA PHE A 461 30.23 -13.66 26.48
C PHE A 461 31.42 -14.25 27.24
N GLU A 462 31.57 -15.56 27.16
CA GLU A 462 32.65 -16.29 27.83
C GLU A 462 33.98 -16.16 27.08
N LEU A 463 35.01 -15.88 27.84
CA LEU A 463 36.41 -15.89 27.38
C LEU A 463 37.20 -16.92 28.21
N LYS A 464 37.94 -17.78 27.53
CA LYS A 464 38.88 -18.66 28.20
C LYS A 464 40.20 -17.93 28.46
N GLY A 465 40.54 -17.83 29.73
CA GLY A 465 41.83 -17.28 30.14
C GLY A 465 42.98 -18.23 29.83
N PHE A 466 44.20 -17.71 29.75
CA PHE A 466 45.43 -18.50 29.58
C PHE A 466 45.68 -19.45 30.79
N ASP A 467 45.08 -19.17 31.94
CA ASP A 467 45.11 -19.98 33.16
C ASP A 467 44.05 -21.12 33.18
N GLY A 468 43.30 -21.30 32.08
CA GLY A 468 42.26 -22.28 31.95
C GLY A 468 40.91 -21.90 32.61
N GLN A 469 40.82 -20.72 33.24
CA GLN A 469 39.57 -20.26 33.83
C GLN A 469 38.72 -19.52 32.77
N THR A 470 37.40 -19.74 32.84
CA THR A 470 36.44 -19.00 32.03
C THR A 470 36.13 -17.68 32.72
N ARG A 471 36.17 -16.58 31.96
CA ARG A 471 35.77 -15.26 32.41
C ARG A 471 34.64 -14.75 31.54
N ILE A 472 33.70 -14.00 32.14
CA ILE A 472 32.62 -13.35 31.42
C ILE A 472 33.08 -11.92 31.07
N ALA A 473 33.15 -11.62 29.78
CA ALA A 473 33.31 -10.27 29.30
C ALA A 473 31.93 -9.66 29.12
N SER A 474 31.68 -8.52 29.75
CA SER A 474 30.46 -7.75 29.61
C SER A 474 30.69 -6.48 28.77
N ARG A 475 29.68 -6.09 28.01
CA ARG A 475 29.64 -4.77 27.38
C ARG A 475 28.95 -3.81 28.34
N GLN A 476 29.45 -2.58 28.42
CA GLN A 476 28.94 -1.55 29.32
C GLN A 476 28.74 -0.25 28.56
N GLY A 477 27.80 0.56 29.05
CA GLY A 477 27.62 1.94 28.62
C GLY A 477 28.89 2.77 28.86
N ARG A 478 29.01 3.85 28.10
CA ARG A 478 30.16 4.77 28.19
C ARG A 478 29.90 6.02 29.04
N GLY A 479 28.64 6.31 29.36
CA GLY A 479 28.26 7.49 30.10
C GLY A 479 27.10 8.26 29.47
N VAL A 480 27.14 9.57 29.57
CA VAL A 480 26.12 10.47 29.02
C VAL A 480 26.34 10.67 27.51
N PHE A 481 25.31 10.42 26.72
CA PHE A 481 25.27 10.73 25.28
C PHE A 481 24.44 11.98 25.03
N VAL A 482 24.94 12.90 24.21
CA VAL A 482 24.17 14.04 23.72
C VAL A 482 23.61 13.69 22.34
N CYS A 483 22.30 13.59 22.22
CA CYS A 483 21.59 13.27 20.99
C CYS A 483 20.97 14.55 20.41
N ILE A 484 21.44 14.96 19.23
CA ILE A 484 20.97 16.16 18.51
C ILE A 484 20.27 15.71 17.24
N SER A 485 18.98 16.03 17.11
CA SER A 485 18.16 15.57 15.97
C SER A 485 17.70 16.72 15.07
N PRO A 486 17.42 16.44 13.80
CA PRO A 486 16.95 17.41 12.83
C PRO A 486 15.42 17.59 12.91
N TRP A 487 14.92 18.63 12.23
CA TRP A 487 13.49 18.95 12.17
C TRP A 487 12.70 18.10 11.16
N ASN A 488 13.33 17.57 10.11
CA ASN A 488 12.65 16.90 8.99
C ASN A 488 12.28 15.43 9.29
N PHE A 489 12.91 14.82 10.30
CA PHE A 489 12.53 13.53 10.90
C PHE A 489 12.44 13.71 12.42
N PRO A 490 11.41 14.45 12.89
CA PRO A 490 11.39 14.99 14.25
C PRO A 490 11.15 13.96 15.34
N LEU A 491 10.56 12.82 15.01
CA LEU A 491 10.29 11.70 15.90
C LEU A 491 11.25 10.53 15.65
N ALA A 492 11.39 10.10 14.41
CA ALA A 492 12.16 8.90 14.07
C ALA A 492 13.64 9.06 14.37
N ILE A 493 14.31 10.10 13.86
CA ILE A 493 15.74 10.33 14.14
C ILE A 493 15.96 10.74 15.60
N PHE A 494 15.02 11.46 16.21
CA PHE A 494 15.08 11.77 17.64
C PHE A 494 15.13 10.48 18.47
N LEU A 495 14.16 9.60 18.33
CA LEU A 495 14.11 8.34 19.08
C LEU A 495 15.18 7.33 18.65
N GLY A 496 15.54 7.29 17.37
CA GLY A 496 16.54 6.36 16.86
C GLY A 496 17.90 6.52 17.56
N GLN A 497 18.35 7.77 17.79
CA GLN A 497 19.57 8.05 18.53
C GLN A 497 19.45 7.71 20.02
N ILE A 498 18.34 8.12 20.63
CA ILE A 498 18.08 7.94 22.06
C ILE A 498 17.98 6.44 22.41
N THR A 499 17.17 5.70 21.69
CA THR A 499 16.91 4.28 21.98
C THR A 499 18.16 3.41 21.78
N ALA A 500 18.97 3.71 20.76
CA ALA A 500 20.26 3.06 20.55
C ALA A 500 21.23 3.27 21.72
N ALA A 501 21.32 4.52 22.23
CA ALA A 501 22.18 4.85 23.35
C ALA A 501 21.67 4.23 24.66
N LEU A 502 20.36 4.32 24.92
CA LEU A 502 19.76 3.79 26.17
C LEU A 502 19.86 2.29 26.28
N VAL A 503 19.57 1.53 25.22
CA VAL A 503 19.66 0.06 25.27
C VAL A 503 21.08 -0.42 25.52
N ALA A 504 22.08 0.34 25.04
CA ALA A 504 23.50 0.05 25.29
C ALA A 504 23.96 0.41 26.73
N GLY A 505 23.06 0.86 27.60
CA GLY A 505 23.35 1.19 29.00
C GLY A 505 23.88 2.60 29.23
N ASN A 506 23.76 3.49 28.25
CA ASN A 506 24.09 4.90 28.39
C ASN A 506 22.89 5.71 28.87
N THR A 507 23.13 6.86 29.46
CA THR A 507 22.12 7.90 29.69
C THR A 507 22.17 8.93 28.56
N VAL A 508 21.12 9.74 28.41
CA VAL A 508 20.96 10.61 27.25
C VAL A 508 20.51 12.01 27.66
N VAL A 509 21.17 13.03 27.13
CA VAL A 509 20.65 14.39 27.03
C VAL A 509 20.19 14.62 25.60
N ALA A 510 18.88 14.68 25.36
CA ALA A 510 18.27 14.81 24.06
C ALA A 510 17.95 16.27 23.72
N LYS A 511 18.44 16.73 22.56
CA LYS A 511 18.14 18.05 22.01
C LYS A 511 17.37 17.89 20.70
N PRO A 512 16.03 18.04 20.69
CA PRO A 512 15.28 18.10 19.43
C PRO A 512 15.62 19.37 18.64
N ALA A 513 15.22 19.42 17.37
CA ALA A 513 15.26 20.68 16.64
C ALA A 513 14.25 21.66 17.25
N GLU A 514 14.62 22.93 17.31
CA GLU A 514 13.78 23.99 17.85
C GLU A 514 12.45 24.14 17.13
N GLN A 515 12.39 23.79 15.87
CA GLN A 515 11.17 23.84 15.03
C GLN A 515 10.16 22.74 15.35
N THR A 516 10.57 21.66 16.04
CA THR A 516 9.78 20.44 16.23
C THR A 516 9.93 19.87 17.64
N SER A 517 9.74 20.75 18.63
CA SER A 517 9.92 20.41 20.05
C SER A 517 8.69 19.75 20.67
N LEU A 518 7.48 19.97 20.13
CA LEU A 518 6.23 19.43 20.69
C LEU A 518 6.16 17.91 20.53
N ILE A 519 6.46 17.42 19.34
CA ILE A 519 6.47 15.96 19.07
C ILE A 519 7.55 15.25 19.91
N ALA A 520 8.71 15.88 20.09
CA ALA A 520 9.77 15.35 20.94
C ALA A 520 9.36 15.29 22.42
N ALA A 521 8.67 16.33 22.93
CA ALA A 521 8.15 16.34 24.30
C ALA A 521 7.14 15.21 24.51
N ARG A 522 6.21 15.00 23.55
CA ARG A 522 5.26 13.90 23.62
C ARG A 522 5.95 12.53 23.61
N ALA A 523 6.99 12.38 22.81
CA ALA A 523 7.80 11.15 22.82
C ALA A 523 8.45 10.89 24.19
N VAL A 524 8.95 11.92 24.88
CA VAL A 524 9.51 11.78 26.22
C VAL A 524 8.44 11.41 27.26
N GLU A 525 7.22 11.96 27.14
CA GLU A 525 6.09 11.52 27.98
C GLU A 525 5.80 10.03 27.81
N LEU A 526 5.74 9.53 26.57
CA LEU A 526 5.55 8.11 26.29
C LEU A 526 6.72 7.26 26.80
N MET A 527 7.96 7.77 26.77
CA MET A 527 9.11 7.10 27.40
C MET A 527 8.90 6.94 28.91
N ASN A 528 8.43 7.98 29.60
CA ASN A 528 8.11 7.90 31.03
C ASN A 528 7.01 6.85 31.29
N GLU A 529 5.94 6.81 30.48
CA GLU A 529 4.88 5.82 30.56
C GLU A 529 5.40 4.38 30.28
N ALA A 530 6.40 4.27 29.41
CA ALA A 530 7.07 2.99 29.12
C ALA A 530 7.94 2.48 30.29
N GLY A 531 8.26 3.34 31.24
CA GLY A 531 8.99 3.01 32.45
C GLY A 531 10.50 3.26 32.36
N PHE A 532 10.94 4.15 31.46
CA PHE A 532 12.30 4.64 31.54
C PHE A 532 12.47 5.46 32.83
N PRO A 533 13.59 5.28 33.54
CA PRO A 533 13.81 6.00 34.81
C PRO A 533 14.00 7.50 34.57
N ALA A 534 13.63 8.28 35.55
CA ALA A 534 13.92 9.71 35.61
C ALA A 534 15.44 9.94 35.62
N GLY A 535 15.94 10.91 34.84
CA GLY A 535 17.34 11.30 34.84
C GLY A 535 18.01 11.31 33.47
#